data_b54bd654c3bac2d096714c3e5223d243
#
_entry.id   b54bd654c3bac2d096714c3e5223d243
#
_cell.length_a   1.000
_cell.length_b   1.000
_cell.length_c   1.000
_cell.angle_alpha   90.00
_cell.angle_beta   90.00
_cell.angle_gamma   90.00
#
_symmetry.space_group_name_H-M   'P 1'
#
loop_
_entity.id
_entity.type
_entity.pdbx_description
1 polymer ?
#
loop_
_entity_poly.entity_id
_entity_poly.type
_entity_poly.pdbx_seq_one_letter_code
_entity_poly.pdbx_strand_id
1 'polypeptide(L)'
;LSSTISSDLSGAPFGNVVSYSDGVPGESHGIPYFYLTTLDPTARDALEDERTSFTLSEFPLGTCGKVDPENPTCAKLTLTGKLKVVDHKSPEAALAKAALFSKHPEMEGWPKNHHFEIFKLEIENIFLIDWFGGPKPISPSQYLDYGRDQGSVMFL
;
A
#
# COMPACT_ATOMS: atom_id res chain seq x y z
N LEU A 1 5.88 3.91 1.86
CA LEU A 1 6.79 3.11 2.69
C LEU A 1 6.08 1.88 3.21
N SER A 2 6.60 0.68 2.95
CA SER A 2 6.15 -0.58 3.57
C SER A 2 7.06 -0.96 4.72
N SER A 3 6.53 -1.63 5.73
CA SER A 3 7.32 -2.21 6.82
C SER A 3 6.86 -3.64 7.08
N THR A 4 7.82 -4.56 7.09
CA THR A 4 7.64 -6.00 7.32
C THR A 4 8.40 -6.46 8.57
N ILE A 5 8.18 -7.70 8.97
CA ILE A 5 8.94 -8.34 10.05
C ILE A 5 10.06 -9.14 9.41
N SER A 6 11.29 -8.67 9.58
CA SER A 6 12.43 -9.27 8.89
C SER A 6 12.88 -10.59 9.53
N SER A 7 12.88 -11.65 8.75
CA SER A 7 13.45 -12.95 9.13
C SER A 7 14.98 -12.88 9.23
N ASP A 8 15.62 -12.16 8.32
CA ASP A 8 17.09 -11.99 8.30
C ASP A 8 17.62 -11.21 9.51
N LEU A 9 16.76 -10.34 10.11
CA LEU A 9 17.09 -9.50 11.25
C LEU A 9 16.43 -9.98 12.56
N SER A 10 16.14 -11.26 12.66
CA SER A 10 15.58 -11.88 13.89
C SER A 10 14.27 -11.21 14.37
N GLY A 11 13.40 -10.85 13.45
CA GLY A 11 12.09 -10.26 13.75
C GLY A 11 12.09 -8.74 13.92
N ALA A 12 13.20 -8.06 13.62
CA ALA A 12 13.20 -6.60 13.62
C ALA A 12 12.30 -6.04 12.50
N PRO A 13 11.64 -4.90 12.70
CA PRO A 13 10.91 -4.23 11.63
C PRO A 13 11.86 -3.80 10.51
N PHE A 14 11.48 -4.07 9.26
CA PHE A 14 12.24 -3.67 8.08
C PHE A 14 11.40 -2.75 7.20
N GLY A 15 11.86 -1.51 7.03
CA GLY A 15 11.20 -0.50 6.20
C GLY A 15 11.76 -0.48 4.77
N ASN A 16 10.88 -0.42 3.76
CA ASN A 16 11.27 -0.36 2.36
C ASN A 16 10.36 0.59 1.56
N VAL A 17 10.91 1.17 0.49
CA VAL A 17 10.13 1.96 -0.47
C VAL A 17 9.59 1.02 -1.54
N VAL A 18 8.28 0.97 -1.68
CA VAL A 18 7.59 0.13 -2.66
C VAL A 18 6.59 0.95 -3.46
N SER A 19 6.42 0.63 -4.73
CA SER A 19 5.35 1.18 -5.56
C SER A 19 4.06 0.41 -5.33
N TYR A 20 2.92 1.10 -5.42
CA TYR A 20 1.61 0.50 -5.23
C TYR A 20 0.57 1.09 -6.17
N SER A 21 -0.54 0.41 -6.28
CA SER A 21 -1.78 0.95 -6.85
C SER A 21 -2.98 0.30 -6.16
N ASP A 22 -4.05 1.05 -5.99
CA ASP A 22 -5.32 0.57 -5.42
C ASP A 22 -6.47 0.59 -6.43
N GLY A 23 -6.16 0.80 -7.70
CA GLY A 23 -7.11 0.83 -8.81
C GLY A 23 -6.52 1.49 -10.04
N VAL A 24 -7.20 1.37 -11.17
CA VAL A 24 -6.89 2.16 -12.36
C VAL A 24 -7.20 3.64 -12.10
N PRO A 25 -6.59 4.59 -12.81
CA PRO A 25 -6.87 6.01 -12.62
C PRO A 25 -8.36 6.31 -12.68
N GLY A 26 -8.89 6.92 -11.61
CA GLY A 26 -10.31 7.22 -11.47
C GLY A 26 -11.18 6.11 -10.85
N GLU A 27 -10.63 4.95 -10.53
CA GLU A 27 -11.32 3.80 -9.94
C GLU A 27 -10.56 3.22 -8.75
N SER A 28 -10.26 4.08 -7.77
CA SER A 28 -9.57 3.66 -6.53
C SER A 28 -10.51 2.82 -5.64
N HIS A 29 -10.00 1.69 -5.15
CA HIS A 29 -10.75 0.78 -4.27
C HIS A 29 -10.24 0.76 -2.82
N GLY A 30 -9.13 1.46 -2.55
CA GLY A 30 -8.54 1.56 -1.23
C GLY A 30 -7.69 0.35 -0.80
N ILE A 31 -7.69 -0.76 -1.54
CA ILE A 31 -6.84 -1.93 -1.25
C ILE A 31 -5.52 -1.79 -2.01
N PRO A 32 -4.39 -1.62 -1.32
CA PRO A 32 -3.10 -1.48 -2.00
C PRO A 32 -2.64 -2.82 -2.59
N TYR A 33 -2.28 -2.79 -3.88
CA TYR A 33 -1.57 -3.86 -4.58
C TYR A 33 -0.11 -3.47 -4.81
N PHE A 34 0.75 -4.47 -4.81
CA PHE A 34 2.20 -4.33 -4.98
C PHE A 34 2.70 -5.38 -5.98
N TYR A 35 3.75 -5.04 -6.73
CA TYR A 35 4.40 -5.96 -7.66
C TYR A 35 5.82 -6.22 -7.17
N LEU A 36 6.02 -7.34 -6.49
CA LEU A 36 7.22 -7.65 -5.72
C LEU A 36 7.85 -8.98 -6.15
N THR A 37 9.13 -9.11 -5.90
CA THR A 37 9.91 -10.34 -6.10
C THR A 37 10.59 -10.75 -4.80
N THR A 38 10.82 -12.05 -4.60
CA THR A 38 11.58 -12.58 -3.46
C THR A 38 13.08 -12.25 -3.49
N LEU A 39 13.56 -11.59 -4.54
CA LEU A 39 14.88 -10.94 -4.53
C LEU A 39 14.91 -9.72 -3.60
N ASP A 40 13.74 -9.15 -3.30
CA ASP A 40 13.56 -8.06 -2.32
C ASP A 40 13.15 -8.63 -0.96
N PRO A 41 13.74 -8.15 0.15
CA PRO A 41 13.38 -8.61 1.49
C PRO A 41 11.91 -8.49 1.82
N THR A 42 11.22 -7.43 1.36
CA THR A 42 9.79 -7.20 1.65
C THR A 42 8.94 -8.40 1.26
N ALA A 43 9.15 -8.97 0.08
CA ALA A 43 8.39 -10.14 -0.37
C ALA A 43 8.76 -11.40 0.42
N ARG A 44 10.06 -11.63 0.68
CA ARG A 44 10.51 -12.78 1.48
C ARG A 44 9.93 -12.75 2.88
N ASP A 45 10.05 -11.61 3.54
CA ASP A 45 9.55 -11.42 4.90
C ASP A 45 8.04 -11.67 4.96
N ALA A 46 7.27 -11.11 4.01
CA ALA A 46 5.82 -11.27 3.97
C ALA A 46 5.36 -12.72 3.72
N LEU A 47 6.16 -13.53 3.03
CA LEU A 47 5.88 -14.95 2.84
C LEU A 47 6.11 -15.78 4.11
N GLU A 48 6.99 -15.34 5.00
CA GLU A 48 7.27 -15.99 6.29
C GLU A 48 6.38 -15.42 7.41
N ASP A 49 6.18 -14.11 7.44
CA ASP A 49 5.33 -13.40 8.40
C ASP A 49 4.56 -12.30 7.66
N GLU A 50 3.29 -12.55 7.43
CA GLU A 50 2.41 -11.69 6.62
C GLU A 50 2.12 -10.32 7.26
N ARG A 51 2.47 -10.09 8.53
CA ARG A 51 2.25 -8.82 9.23
C ARG A 51 3.01 -7.69 8.57
N THR A 52 2.29 -6.69 8.12
CA THR A 52 2.84 -5.59 7.33
C THR A 52 2.10 -4.30 7.65
N SER A 53 2.81 -3.19 7.65
CA SER A 53 2.23 -1.86 7.57
C SER A 53 2.65 -1.15 6.30
N PHE A 54 1.78 -0.30 5.79
CA PHE A 54 2.03 0.53 4.61
C PHE A 54 1.65 1.98 4.92
N THR A 55 2.63 2.88 4.84
CA THR A 55 2.47 4.29 5.21
C THR A 55 2.53 5.17 3.97
N LEU A 56 1.57 6.06 3.87
CA LEU A 56 1.48 7.13 2.88
C LEU A 56 1.55 8.49 3.57
N SER A 57 2.16 9.46 2.89
CA SER A 57 2.21 10.85 3.32
C SER A 57 1.63 11.74 2.22
N GLU A 58 0.92 12.76 2.59
CA GLU A 58 0.46 13.82 1.70
C GLU A 58 1.62 14.68 1.17
N PHE A 59 2.73 14.73 1.89
CA PHE A 59 3.86 15.61 1.60
C PHE A 59 4.37 15.54 0.14
N PRO A 60 4.53 14.35 -0.49
CA PRO A 60 4.98 14.26 -1.88
C PRO A 60 4.03 14.88 -2.91
N LEU A 61 2.78 15.11 -2.55
CA LEU A 61 1.79 15.77 -3.43
C LEU A 61 2.00 17.27 -3.55
N GLY A 62 2.81 17.86 -2.65
CA GLY A 62 3.02 19.30 -2.59
C GLY A 62 1.84 20.09 -2.00
N THR A 63 0.84 19.42 -1.42
CA THR A 63 -0.37 20.03 -0.85
C THR A 63 -0.20 20.48 0.60
N CYS A 64 0.86 20.06 1.27
CA CYS A 64 1.17 20.47 2.66
C CYS A 64 1.72 21.89 2.81
N GLY A 65 1.90 22.62 1.72
CA GLY A 65 2.47 23.97 1.76
C GLY A 65 3.93 23.95 2.23
N LYS A 66 4.24 24.75 3.25
CA LYS A 66 5.58 24.89 3.82
C LYS A 66 5.75 24.19 5.17
N VAL A 67 4.73 23.44 5.62
CA VAL A 67 4.83 22.72 6.90
C VAL A 67 5.72 21.49 6.77
N ASP A 68 6.31 21.09 7.88
CA ASP A 68 7.12 19.88 7.97
C ASP A 68 6.24 18.63 7.71
N PRO A 69 6.76 17.59 7.04
CA PRO A 69 5.99 16.36 6.79
C PRO A 69 5.57 15.62 8.08
N GLU A 70 6.24 15.87 9.21
CA GLU A 70 5.82 15.34 10.51
C GLU A 70 4.64 16.12 11.12
N ASN A 71 4.42 17.37 10.70
CA ASN A 71 3.33 18.19 11.23
C ASN A 71 1.99 17.48 11.03
N PRO A 72 1.13 17.40 12.07
CA PRO A 72 -0.17 16.73 11.98
C PRO A 72 -1.11 17.28 10.90
N THR A 73 -0.93 18.54 10.47
CA THR A 73 -1.71 19.13 9.37
C THR A 73 -1.27 18.68 7.98
N CYS A 74 -0.12 17.99 7.86
CA CYS A 74 0.29 17.25 6.66
C CYS A 74 -0.14 15.79 6.84
N ALA A 75 -1.18 15.37 6.13
CA ALA A 75 -1.85 14.11 6.40
C ALA A 75 -0.91 12.89 6.24
N LYS A 76 -1.10 11.92 7.14
CA LYS A 76 -0.42 10.62 7.11
C LYS A 76 -1.41 9.50 7.35
N LEU A 77 -1.33 8.49 6.50
CA LEU A 77 -2.15 7.30 6.56
C LEU A 77 -1.24 6.07 6.71
N THR A 78 -1.44 5.27 7.75
CA THR A 78 -0.81 3.96 7.86
C THR A 78 -1.88 2.89 7.89
N LEU A 79 -1.80 1.98 6.93
CA LEU A 79 -2.62 0.78 6.84
C LEU A 79 -1.80 -0.39 7.39
N THR A 80 -2.34 -1.10 8.38
CA THR A 80 -1.70 -2.27 8.96
C THR A 80 -2.55 -3.50 8.72
N GLY A 81 -1.94 -4.62 8.43
CA GLY A 81 -2.65 -5.87 8.16
C GLY A 81 -1.72 -6.95 7.67
N LYS A 82 -2.19 -7.72 6.69
CA LYS A 82 -1.51 -8.90 6.16
C LYS A 82 -1.19 -8.72 4.68
N LEU A 83 0.09 -8.81 4.33
CA LEU A 83 0.53 -8.77 2.94
C LEU A 83 0.51 -10.18 2.36
N LYS A 84 -0.39 -10.42 1.41
CA LYS A 84 -0.64 -11.74 0.82
C LYS A 84 -0.46 -11.75 -0.69
N VAL A 85 0.03 -12.87 -1.22
CA VAL A 85 0.07 -13.11 -2.66
C VAL A 85 -1.34 -13.22 -3.20
N VAL A 86 -1.62 -12.54 -4.31
CA VAL A 86 -2.87 -12.68 -5.05
C VAL A 86 -2.76 -13.88 -6.00
N ASP A 87 -3.72 -14.81 -5.94
CA ASP A 87 -3.75 -15.96 -6.85
C ASP A 87 -3.80 -15.46 -8.32
N HIS A 88 -2.77 -15.78 -9.08
CA HIS A 88 -2.61 -15.35 -10.48
C HIS A 88 -3.73 -15.82 -11.41
N LYS A 89 -4.51 -16.84 -11.00
CA LYS A 89 -5.69 -17.35 -11.73
C LYS A 89 -7.00 -16.68 -11.32
N SER A 90 -6.96 -15.86 -10.28
CA SER A 90 -8.17 -15.18 -9.79
C SER A 90 -8.54 -13.97 -10.67
N PRO A 91 -9.84 -13.61 -10.72
CA PRO A 91 -10.25 -12.35 -11.35
C PRO A 91 -9.58 -11.12 -10.72
N GLU A 92 -9.27 -11.18 -9.42
CA GLU A 92 -8.58 -10.12 -8.69
C GLU A 92 -7.18 -9.85 -9.26
N ALA A 93 -6.47 -10.88 -9.71
CA ALA A 93 -5.13 -10.72 -10.30
C ALA A 93 -5.16 -9.85 -11.56
N ALA A 94 -6.19 -9.96 -12.40
CA ALA A 94 -6.35 -9.14 -13.59
C ALA A 94 -6.60 -7.66 -13.22
N LEU A 95 -7.45 -7.41 -12.23
CA LEU A 95 -7.73 -6.06 -11.71
C LEU A 95 -6.48 -5.43 -11.09
N ALA A 96 -5.78 -6.17 -10.24
CA ALA A 96 -4.57 -5.70 -9.58
C ALA A 96 -3.44 -5.40 -10.58
N LYS A 97 -3.28 -6.25 -11.59
CA LYS A 97 -2.33 -6.03 -12.69
C LYS A 97 -2.67 -4.77 -13.48
N ALA A 98 -3.93 -4.58 -13.86
CA ALA A 98 -4.37 -3.39 -14.55
C ALA A 98 -4.13 -2.13 -13.70
N ALA A 99 -4.44 -2.18 -12.40
CA ALA A 99 -4.19 -1.09 -11.46
C ALA A 99 -2.71 -0.73 -11.36
N LEU A 100 -1.83 -1.72 -11.22
CA LEU A 100 -0.39 -1.52 -11.09
C LEU A 100 0.24 -0.99 -12.38
N PHE A 101 -0.06 -1.60 -13.52
CA PHE A 101 0.60 -1.28 -14.79
C PHE A 101 0.08 0.01 -15.42
N SER A 102 -1.17 0.41 -15.13
CA SER A 102 -1.68 1.72 -15.55
C SER A 102 -1.00 2.87 -14.79
N LYS A 103 -0.66 2.66 -13.52
CA LYS A 103 0.03 3.66 -12.69
C LYS A 103 1.55 3.62 -12.85
N HIS A 104 2.10 2.42 -13.08
CA HIS A 104 3.53 2.15 -13.20
C HIS A 104 3.82 1.33 -14.46
N PRO A 105 3.73 1.94 -15.66
CA PRO A 105 3.83 1.21 -16.93
C PRO A 105 5.19 0.53 -17.16
N GLU A 106 6.25 1.00 -16.50
CA GLU A 106 7.57 0.37 -16.56
C GLU A 106 7.62 -1.05 -15.99
N MET A 107 6.66 -1.42 -15.09
CA MET A 107 6.59 -2.76 -14.53
C MET A 107 6.35 -3.84 -15.57
N GLU A 108 5.72 -3.52 -16.70
CA GLU A 108 5.53 -4.47 -17.79
C GLU A 108 6.86 -4.93 -18.42
N GLY A 109 7.87 -4.07 -18.37
CA GLY A 109 9.22 -4.32 -18.90
C GLY A 109 10.17 -4.99 -17.89
N TRP A 110 9.76 -5.22 -16.67
CA TRP A 110 10.64 -5.82 -15.66
C TRP A 110 10.97 -7.28 -15.97
N PRO A 111 12.17 -7.75 -15.58
CA PRO A 111 12.67 -9.06 -15.98
C PRO A 111 11.78 -10.22 -15.50
N LYS A 112 11.23 -10.99 -16.43
CA LYS A 112 10.32 -12.10 -16.15
C LYS A 112 10.97 -13.22 -15.32
N ASN A 113 12.29 -13.42 -15.46
CA ASN A 113 13.05 -14.40 -14.71
C ASN A 113 13.28 -14.01 -13.23
N HIS A 114 12.87 -12.82 -12.82
CA HIS A 114 12.89 -12.40 -11.42
C HIS A 114 11.62 -12.79 -10.65
N HIS A 115 10.67 -13.45 -11.31
CA HIS A 115 9.47 -14.01 -10.68
C HIS A 115 8.69 -13.02 -9.83
N PHE A 116 8.34 -11.86 -10.42
CA PHE A 116 7.48 -10.89 -9.77
C PHE A 116 6.07 -11.45 -9.58
N GLU A 117 5.52 -11.24 -8.41
CA GLU A 117 4.16 -11.60 -8.04
C GLU A 117 3.37 -10.39 -7.55
N ILE A 118 2.06 -10.47 -7.68
CA ILE A 118 1.16 -9.45 -7.14
C ILE A 118 0.84 -9.80 -5.70
N PHE A 119 1.05 -8.82 -4.82
CA PHE A 119 0.66 -8.88 -3.42
C PHE A 119 -0.47 -7.89 -3.17
N LYS A 120 -1.30 -8.15 -2.17
CA LYS A 120 -2.28 -7.20 -1.63
C LYS A 120 -2.13 -7.07 -0.13
N LEU A 121 -2.45 -5.90 0.39
CA LEU A 121 -2.59 -5.69 1.83
C LEU A 121 -4.05 -5.91 2.24
N GLU A 122 -4.30 -6.97 3.00
CA GLU A 122 -5.57 -7.17 3.71
C GLU A 122 -5.55 -6.28 4.96
N ILE A 123 -6.34 -5.21 4.94
CA ILE A 123 -6.31 -4.14 5.94
C ILE A 123 -7.04 -4.58 7.20
N GLU A 124 -6.36 -4.55 8.33
CA GLU A 124 -6.90 -4.86 9.66
C GLU A 124 -7.02 -3.62 10.55
N ASN A 125 -6.17 -2.62 10.34
CA ASN A 125 -6.15 -1.40 11.13
C ASN A 125 -5.77 -0.18 10.27
N ILE A 126 -6.31 0.98 10.65
CA ILE A 126 -6.08 2.25 9.97
C ILE A 126 -5.67 3.30 10.98
N PHE A 127 -4.54 3.96 10.70
CA PHE A 127 -4.04 5.09 11.44
C PHE A 127 -4.02 6.29 10.50
N LEU A 128 -4.91 7.27 10.75
CA LEU A 128 -4.97 8.51 9.99
C LEU A 128 -4.73 9.69 10.93
N ILE A 129 -3.73 10.50 10.62
CA ILE A 129 -3.56 11.83 11.19
C ILE A 129 -3.64 12.84 10.07
N ASP A 130 -4.55 13.82 10.21
CA ASP A 130 -4.71 14.95 9.29
C ASP A 130 -4.86 16.28 10.05
N TRP A 131 -4.84 16.24 11.39
CA TRP A 131 -4.89 17.35 12.31
C TRP A 131 -4.35 17.00 13.69
N PHE A 132 -4.19 18.00 14.54
CA PHE A 132 -3.80 17.80 15.95
C PHE A 132 -4.86 16.99 16.72
N GLY A 133 -4.43 16.25 17.75
CA GLY A 133 -5.32 15.49 18.62
C GLY A 133 -5.21 13.96 18.50
N GLY A 134 -4.24 13.47 17.74
CA GLY A 134 -3.98 12.05 17.55
C GLY A 134 -4.75 11.43 16.37
N PRO A 135 -4.63 10.10 16.20
CA PRO A 135 -5.23 9.42 15.05
C PRO A 135 -6.76 9.36 15.15
N LYS A 136 -7.41 9.46 14.01
CA LYS A 136 -8.85 9.25 13.87
C LYS A 136 -9.19 7.76 13.93
N PRO A 137 -10.21 7.34 14.69
CA PRO A 137 -10.67 5.96 14.70
C PRO A 137 -11.49 5.68 13.44
N ILE A 138 -10.90 4.97 12.47
CA ILE A 138 -11.54 4.56 11.22
C ILE A 138 -11.49 3.04 11.16
N SER A 139 -12.65 2.39 10.99
CA SER A 139 -12.70 0.95 10.73
C SER A 139 -12.33 0.63 9.29
N PRO A 140 -11.80 -0.57 8.99
CA PRO A 140 -11.56 -1.00 7.61
C PRO A 140 -12.78 -0.89 6.71
N SER A 141 -13.97 -1.22 7.21
CA SER A 141 -15.22 -1.10 6.45
C SER A 141 -15.53 0.35 6.09
N GLN A 142 -15.45 1.27 7.05
CA GLN A 142 -15.65 2.70 6.77
C GLN A 142 -14.68 3.24 5.72
N TYR A 143 -13.42 2.83 5.79
CA TYR A 143 -12.40 3.23 4.82
C TYR A 143 -12.71 2.69 3.41
N LEU A 144 -13.02 1.39 3.29
CA LEU A 144 -13.29 0.76 2.00
C LEU A 144 -14.62 1.20 1.38
N ASP A 145 -15.64 1.48 2.20
CA ASP A 145 -16.94 1.95 1.72
C ASP A 145 -16.88 3.40 1.23
N TYR A 146 -16.03 4.24 1.82
CA TYR A 146 -15.86 5.62 1.40
C TYR A 146 -15.45 5.73 -0.08
N GLY A 147 -14.56 4.87 -0.56
CA GLY A 147 -14.15 4.83 -1.96
C GLY A 147 -15.26 4.42 -2.93
N ARG A 148 -16.23 3.61 -2.47
CA ARG A 148 -17.37 3.15 -3.28
C ARG A 148 -18.42 4.23 -3.47
N ASP A 149 -18.67 5.04 -2.45
CA ASP A 149 -19.74 6.06 -2.45
C ASP A 149 -19.35 7.32 -3.23
N GLN A 150 -18.07 7.62 -3.40
CA GLN A 150 -17.58 8.87 -3.96
C GLN A 150 -17.28 8.81 -5.47
N GLY A 151 -17.47 7.67 -6.14
CA GLY A 151 -17.22 7.54 -7.59
C GLY A 151 -15.94 8.26 -8.01
N SER A 152 -14.79 7.83 -7.51
CA SER A 152 -13.49 8.41 -7.83
C SER A 152 -13.23 9.82 -7.25
N VAL A 153 -13.15 9.96 -5.97
CA VAL A 153 -12.41 11.08 -5.40
C VAL A 153 -11.47 10.60 -4.33
N MET A 154 -10.21 10.63 -4.75
CA MET A 154 -9.04 10.82 -3.91
C MET A 154 -8.65 9.69 -2.94
N PHE A 155 -7.49 9.15 -3.12
CA PHE A 155 -6.28 9.57 -2.42
C PHE A 155 -5.07 8.96 -3.10
N LEU A 156 -4.20 9.86 -3.62
CA LEU A 156 -2.77 9.65 -3.91
C LEU A 156 -2.44 8.80 -5.13
#